data_f571395f7d5e4baea8b64fb7aa7b73c2
#
_entry.id   f571395f7d5e4baea8b64fb7aa7b73c2
#
_cell.length_a   1.000
_cell.length_b   1.000
_cell.length_c   1.000
_cell.angle_alpha   90.00
_cell.angle_beta   90.00
_cell.angle_gamma   90.00
#
_symmetry.space_group_name_H-M   'P 1'
#
loop_
_entity.id
_entity.type
_entity.pdbx_description
1 polymer ?
#
loop_
_entity_poly.entity_id
_entity_poly.type
_entity_poly.pdbx_seq_one_letter_code
_entity_poly.pdbx_strand_id
1 'polypeptide(L)'
;LAVMPTGSGKSLCYQVPPLVLNERTIVVSPLMALMDDQVAALQDIGVPADRIHSNRTHEDNGAAWNQFKSRQTFLLYMSPEMLMSQKMLNALQSVETGMFVIDEAHCISKWGANFRPDYEALSKLNGLFPQSVIAAFTATADAATQQDIIQKLTNNNCIKFVQGFDRPN
;
A
#
# COMPACT_ATOMS: atom_id res chain seq x y z
N LEU A 1 7.66 9.24 -1.56
CA LEU A 1 7.41 9.12 -0.12
C LEU A 1 6.60 10.32 0.36
N ALA A 2 5.49 10.07 1.05
CA ALA A 2 4.69 11.09 1.72
C ALA A 2 4.70 10.86 3.24
N VAL A 3 5.19 11.85 3.99
CA VAL A 3 5.14 11.89 5.46
C VAL A 3 4.08 12.90 5.86
N MET A 4 2.95 12.41 6.38
CA MET A 4 1.77 13.24 6.65
C MET A 4 1.15 12.83 8.00
N PRO A 5 0.79 13.78 8.87
CA PRO A 5 0.19 13.48 10.17
C PRO A 5 -1.07 12.62 10.07
N THR A 6 -1.38 11.87 11.13
CA THR A 6 -2.66 11.16 11.25
C THR A 6 -3.82 12.16 11.12
N GLY A 7 -4.86 11.78 10.39
CA GLY A 7 -6.03 12.65 10.15
C GLY A 7 -5.84 13.75 9.10
N SER A 8 -4.69 13.83 8.42
CA SER A 8 -4.44 14.82 7.36
C SER A 8 -5.00 14.45 5.98
N GLY A 9 -5.73 13.35 5.87
CA GLY A 9 -6.22 12.86 4.58
C GLY A 9 -5.24 11.99 3.79
N LYS A 10 -4.22 11.43 4.44
CA LYS A 10 -3.20 10.56 3.84
C LYS A 10 -3.80 9.47 2.94
N SER A 11 -4.87 8.79 3.40
CA SER A 11 -5.52 7.71 2.63
C SER A 11 -6.12 8.20 1.32
N LEU A 12 -6.68 9.41 1.28
CA LEU A 12 -7.22 9.99 0.05
C LEU A 12 -6.15 10.19 -1.03
N CYS A 13 -4.91 10.46 -0.62
CA CYS A 13 -3.79 10.66 -1.56
C CYS A 13 -3.50 9.41 -2.41
N TYR A 14 -3.83 8.22 -1.92
CA TYR A 14 -3.65 6.99 -2.67
C TYR A 14 -4.97 6.31 -3.10
N GLN A 15 -6.11 6.69 -2.52
CA GLN A 15 -7.41 6.15 -2.90
C GLN A 15 -8.00 6.84 -4.13
N VAL A 16 -7.78 8.15 -4.30
CA VAL A 16 -8.33 8.94 -5.40
C VAL A 16 -7.62 8.68 -6.75
N PRO A 17 -6.29 8.67 -6.85
CA PRO A 17 -5.61 8.50 -8.14
C PRO A 17 -6.03 7.27 -8.94
N PRO A 18 -6.15 6.06 -8.38
CA PRO A 18 -6.59 4.88 -9.13
C PRO A 18 -7.95 5.04 -9.79
N LEU A 19 -8.86 5.74 -9.12
CA LEU A 19 -10.22 5.97 -9.63
C LEU A 19 -10.22 6.96 -10.81
N VAL A 20 -9.40 8.01 -10.72
CA VAL A 20 -9.29 9.04 -11.76
C VAL A 20 -8.55 8.50 -12.99
N LEU A 21 -7.47 7.74 -12.75
CA LEU A 21 -6.62 7.19 -13.82
C LEU A 21 -7.14 5.86 -14.38
N ASN A 22 -8.19 5.27 -13.76
CA ASN A 22 -8.71 3.95 -14.09
C ASN A 22 -7.63 2.86 -14.01
N GLU A 23 -6.76 2.93 -12.99
CA GLU A 23 -5.63 2.04 -12.79
C GLU A 23 -5.83 1.16 -11.55
N ARG A 24 -5.39 -0.09 -11.64
CA ARG A 24 -5.40 -1.01 -10.49
C ARG A 24 -4.28 -0.69 -9.53
N THR A 25 -4.63 -0.61 -8.25
CA THR A 25 -3.70 -0.30 -7.16
C THR A 25 -3.78 -1.34 -6.06
N ILE A 26 -2.63 -1.82 -5.62
CA ILE A 26 -2.50 -2.67 -4.45
C ILE A 26 -2.06 -1.81 -3.27
N VAL A 27 -2.81 -1.87 -2.17
CA VAL A 27 -2.49 -1.17 -0.92
C VAL A 27 -1.99 -2.18 0.10
N VAL A 28 -0.74 -2.04 0.51
CA VAL A 28 -0.14 -2.88 1.56
C VAL A 28 -0.33 -2.20 2.91
N SER A 29 -0.98 -2.89 3.83
CA SER A 29 -1.20 -2.42 5.21
C SER A 29 -0.81 -3.49 6.23
N PRO A 30 -0.28 -3.11 7.41
CA PRO A 30 0.18 -4.07 8.41
C PRO A 30 -0.93 -4.61 9.31
N LEU A 31 -2.12 -4.03 9.26
CA LEU A 31 -3.21 -4.31 10.20
C LEU A 31 -4.49 -4.70 9.45
N MET A 32 -4.90 -5.96 9.61
CA MET A 32 -6.10 -6.50 8.96
C MET A 32 -7.38 -5.73 9.35
N ALA A 33 -7.54 -5.38 10.63
CA ALA A 33 -8.69 -4.61 11.08
C ALA A 33 -8.78 -3.24 10.40
N LEU A 34 -7.63 -2.56 10.22
CA LEU A 34 -7.60 -1.28 9.51
C LEU A 34 -7.95 -1.45 8.02
N MET A 35 -7.51 -2.56 7.39
CA MET A 35 -7.91 -2.87 6.02
C MET A 35 -9.42 -3.07 5.91
N ASP A 36 -10.02 -3.81 6.85
CA ASP A 36 -11.46 -4.06 6.90
C ASP A 36 -12.24 -2.74 7.01
N ASP A 37 -11.84 -1.86 7.94
CA ASP A 37 -12.47 -0.55 8.14
C ASP A 37 -12.35 0.35 6.91
N GLN A 38 -11.17 0.42 6.29
CA GLN A 38 -10.95 1.25 5.11
C GLN A 38 -11.73 0.75 3.90
N VAL A 39 -11.77 -0.56 3.68
CA VAL A 39 -12.53 -1.14 2.58
C VAL A 39 -14.03 -0.95 2.79
N ALA A 40 -14.54 -1.17 4.01
CA ALA A 40 -15.94 -0.92 4.33
C ALA A 40 -16.35 0.54 4.06
N ALA A 41 -15.54 1.51 4.53
CA ALA A 41 -15.80 2.93 4.30
C ALA A 41 -15.79 3.30 2.81
N LEU A 42 -14.93 2.69 2.00
CA LEU A 42 -14.90 2.90 0.54
C LEU A 42 -16.14 2.31 -0.13
N GLN A 43 -16.54 1.10 0.25
CA GLN A 43 -17.73 0.43 -0.28
C GLN A 43 -19.00 1.17 0.06
N ASP A 44 -19.12 1.73 1.27
CA ASP A 44 -20.27 2.52 1.73
C ASP A 44 -20.52 3.76 0.87
N ILE A 45 -19.46 4.32 0.28
CA ILE A 45 -19.55 5.46 -0.66
C ILE A 45 -19.51 5.03 -2.13
N GLY A 46 -19.65 3.73 -2.41
CA GLY A 46 -19.73 3.21 -3.77
C GLY A 46 -18.39 3.07 -4.50
N VAL A 47 -17.25 3.15 -3.80
CA VAL A 47 -15.93 2.97 -4.39
C VAL A 47 -15.58 1.47 -4.46
N PRO A 48 -15.23 0.93 -5.66
CA PRO A 48 -14.88 -0.47 -5.82
C PRO A 48 -13.53 -0.79 -5.16
N ALA A 49 -13.57 -1.28 -3.92
CA ALA A 49 -12.43 -1.71 -3.13
C ALA A 49 -12.70 -3.08 -2.50
N ASP A 50 -11.66 -3.89 -2.32
CA ASP A 50 -11.73 -5.15 -1.58
C ASP A 50 -10.37 -5.44 -0.91
N ARG A 51 -10.27 -6.54 -0.16
CA ARG A 51 -9.08 -6.96 0.57
C ARG A 51 -8.86 -8.46 0.51
N ILE A 52 -7.59 -8.85 0.68
CA ILE A 52 -7.17 -10.24 0.80
C ILE A 52 -6.28 -10.38 2.04
N HIS A 53 -6.69 -11.21 2.99
CA HIS A 53 -5.90 -11.54 4.18
C HIS A 53 -6.28 -12.89 4.79
N SER A 54 -5.47 -13.39 5.74
CA SER A 54 -5.57 -14.74 6.29
C SER A 54 -6.85 -15.01 7.09
N ASN A 55 -7.53 -13.97 7.62
CA ASN A 55 -8.76 -14.12 8.40
C ASN A 55 -10.03 -14.22 7.53
N ARG A 56 -9.90 -14.14 6.20
CA ARG A 56 -11.00 -14.37 5.26
C ARG A 56 -10.93 -15.77 4.68
N THR A 57 -12.07 -16.26 4.24
CA THR A 57 -12.15 -17.57 3.58
C THR A 57 -11.38 -17.58 2.26
N HIS A 58 -11.01 -18.76 1.78
CA HIS A 58 -10.38 -18.90 0.46
C HIS A 58 -11.32 -18.46 -0.67
N GLU A 59 -12.62 -18.66 -0.49
CA GLU A 59 -13.64 -18.25 -1.45
C GLU A 59 -13.73 -16.73 -1.56
N ASP A 60 -13.84 -16.02 -0.43
CA ASP A 60 -13.87 -14.55 -0.38
C ASP A 60 -12.60 -13.93 -0.97
N ASN A 61 -11.43 -14.45 -0.59
CA ASN A 61 -10.15 -13.99 -1.12
C ASN A 61 -10.04 -14.26 -2.64
N GLY A 62 -10.57 -15.39 -3.10
CA GLY A 62 -10.64 -15.72 -4.52
C GLY A 62 -11.59 -14.80 -5.30
N ALA A 63 -12.74 -14.46 -4.72
CA ALA A 63 -13.69 -13.53 -5.31
C ALA A 63 -13.09 -12.13 -5.44
N ALA A 64 -12.45 -11.61 -4.37
CA ALA A 64 -11.75 -10.32 -4.36
C ALA A 64 -10.65 -10.26 -5.44
N TRP A 65 -9.85 -11.33 -5.56
CA TRP A 65 -8.84 -11.43 -6.60
C TRP A 65 -9.43 -11.40 -8.02
N ASN A 66 -10.52 -12.15 -8.26
CA ASN A 66 -11.18 -12.20 -9.56
C ASN A 66 -11.78 -10.83 -9.96
N GLN A 67 -12.38 -10.12 -9.01
CA GLN A 67 -12.89 -8.77 -9.24
C GLN A 67 -11.77 -7.78 -9.57
N PHE A 68 -10.63 -7.85 -8.87
CA PHE A 68 -9.46 -7.04 -9.16
C PHE A 68 -8.88 -7.36 -10.55
N LYS A 69 -8.75 -8.63 -10.89
CA LYS A 69 -8.25 -9.07 -12.19
C LYS A 69 -9.17 -8.62 -13.34
N SER A 70 -10.48 -8.65 -13.16
CA SER A 70 -11.48 -8.24 -14.16
C SER A 70 -11.74 -6.74 -14.19
N ARG A 71 -11.00 -5.91 -13.45
CA ARG A 71 -11.18 -4.45 -13.33
C ARG A 71 -12.54 -4.03 -12.74
N GLN A 72 -13.19 -4.90 -11.98
CA GLN A 72 -14.38 -4.56 -11.19
C GLN A 72 -13.99 -3.89 -9.86
N THR A 73 -12.77 -4.12 -9.40
CA THR A 73 -12.16 -3.49 -8.22
C THR A 73 -10.85 -2.81 -8.62
N PHE A 74 -10.65 -1.57 -8.19
CA PHE A 74 -9.44 -0.78 -8.47
C PHE A 74 -8.48 -0.72 -7.31
N LEU A 75 -8.98 -0.86 -6.07
CA LEU A 75 -8.19 -0.83 -4.84
C LEU A 75 -8.27 -2.21 -4.17
N LEU A 76 -7.14 -2.91 -4.11
CA LEU A 76 -7.04 -4.19 -3.42
C LEU A 76 -6.06 -4.09 -2.26
N TYR A 77 -6.59 -4.19 -1.04
CA TYR A 77 -5.80 -4.18 0.18
C TYR A 77 -5.28 -5.58 0.51
N MET A 78 -4.03 -5.68 0.94
CA MET A 78 -3.46 -6.94 1.41
C MET A 78 -2.30 -6.74 2.38
N SER A 79 -2.00 -7.79 3.14
CA SER A 79 -0.84 -7.78 4.01
C SER A 79 0.47 -7.98 3.23
N PRO A 80 1.62 -7.55 3.77
CA PRO A 80 2.90 -7.73 3.09
C PRO A 80 3.23 -9.20 2.81
N GLU A 81 2.93 -10.11 3.74
CA GLU A 81 3.15 -11.55 3.59
C GLU A 81 2.32 -12.13 2.44
N MET A 82 1.07 -11.67 2.32
CA MET A 82 0.19 -12.11 1.25
C MET A 82 0.71 -11.64 -0.11
N LEU A 83 1.07 -10.35 -0.22
CA LEU A 83 1.62 -9.79 -1.46
C LEU A 83 2.90 -10.50 -1.89
N MET A 84 3.82 -10.72 -0.95
CA MET A 84 5.13 -11.31 -1.24
C MET A 84 5.13 -12.84 -1.31
N SER A 85 3.96 -13.48 -1.17
CA SER A 85 3.84 -14.92 -1.41
C SER A 85 4.12 -15.26 -2.88
N GLN A 86 4.82 -16.37 -3.13
CA GLN A 86 5.14 -16.79 -4.51
C GLN A 86 3.89 -16.96 -5.37
N LYS A 87 2.79 -17.44 -4.78
CA LYS A 87 1.50 -17.58 -5.47
C LYS A 87 0.96 -16.23 -5.94
N MET A 88 0.99 -15.21 -5.07
CA MET A 88 0.49 -13.86 -5.41
C MET A 88 1.41 -13.17 -6.42
N LEU A 89 2.72 -13.24 -6.24
CA LEU A 89 3.68 -12.68 -7.19
C LEU A 89 3.51 -13.29 -8.60
N ASN A 90 3.34 -14.60 -8.69
CA ASN A 90 3.07 -15.26 -9.99
C ASN A 90 1.74 -14.80 -10.60
N ALA A 91 0.69 -14.67 -9.78
CA ALA A 91 -0.61 -14.20 -10.25
C ALA A 91 -0.56 -12.75 -10.77
N LEU A 92 0.23 -11.89 -10.14
CA LEU A 92 0.41 -10.49 -10.52
C LEU A 92 1.17 -10.30 -11.84
N GLN A 93 1.99 -11.27 -12.27
CA GLN A 93 2.69 -11.19 -13.57
C GLN A 93 1.73 -11.04 -14.76
N SER A 94 0.49 -11.50 -14.63
CA SER A 94 -0.53 -11.41 -15.67
C SER A 94 -1.51 -10.26 -15.47
N VAL A 95 -1.30 -9.42 -14.46
CA VAL A 95 -2.21 -8.34 -14.07
C VAL A 95 -1.45 -7.02 -14.08
N GLU A 96 -1.79 -6.15 -15.02
CA GLU A 96 -1.25 -4.80 -15.07
C GLU A 96 -1.67 -4.06 -13.79
N THR A 97 -0.70 -3.71 -12.95
CA THR A 97 -0.88 -2.97 -11.71
C THR A 97 -0.17 -1.64 -11.83
N GLY A 98 -0.92 -0.53 -11.81
CA GLY A 98 -0.34 0.81 -11.99
C GLY A 98 0.45 1.27 -10.78
N MET A 99 -0.03 0.93 -9.56
CA MET A 99 0.59 1.43 -8.33
C MET A 99 0.59 0.39 -7.20
N PHE A 100 1.69 0.34 -6.47
CA PHE A 100 1.78 -0.30 -5.14
C PHE A 100 1.91 0.79 -4.09
N VAL A 101 0.96 0.82 -3.17
CA VAL A 101 0.94 1.73 -2.02
C VAL A 101 1.45 0.98 -0.80
N ILE A 102 2.44 1.52 -0.13
CA ILE A 102 2.96 0.97 1.12
C ILE A 102 2.50 1.92 2.24
N ASP A 103 1.39 1.57 2.86
CA ASP A 103 0.90 2.30 4.03
C ASP A 103 1.69 1.88 5.27
N GLU A 104 1.81 2.77 6.25
CA GLU A 104 2.67 2.63 7.42
C GLU A 104 4.12 2.25 7.03
N ALA A 105 4.65 2.89 6.00
CA ALA A 105 5.95 2.57 5.42
C ALA A 105 7.13 2.61 6.42
N HIS A 106 6.97 3.29 7.56
CA HIS A 106 7.96 3.27 8.65
C HIS A 106 8.25 1.86 9.17
N CYS A 107 7.32 0.90 8.98
CA CYS A 107 7.51 -0.50 9.35
C CYS A 107 8.65 -1.21 8.59
N ILE A 108 9.13 -0.65 7.46
CA ILE A 108 10.25 -1.21 6.70
C ILE A 108 11.61 -0.92 7.35
N SER A 109 11.67 0.11 8.20
CA SER A 109 12.93 0.59 8.76
C SER A 109 13.30 -0.13 10.05
N LYS A 110 14.51 -0.69 10.08
CA LYS A 110 15.10 -1.29 11.29
C LYS A 110 15.45 -0.25 12.36
N TRP A 111 15.49 1.00 12.00
CA TRP A 111 15.74 2.11 12.94
C TRP A 111 14.48 2.57 13.65
N GLY A 112 13.30 2.17 13.17
CA GLY A 112 12.00 2.52 13.77
C GLY A 112 11.55 1.52 14.84
N ALA A 113 10.82 2.01 15.85
CA ALA A 113 10.27 1.19 16.92
C ALA A 113 9.25 0.13 16.43
N ASN A 114 8.72 0.29 15.25
CA ASN A 114 7.66 -0.55 14.67
C ASN A 114 8.15 -1.41 13.49
N PHE A 115 9.44 -1.73 13.44
CA PHE A 115 9.99 -2.59 12.39
C PHE A 115 9.24 -3.91 12.27
N ARG A 116 8.94 -4.30 11.02
CA ARG A 116 8.33 -5.59 10.69
C ARG A 116 9.14 -6.30 9.60
N PRO A 117 9.64 -7.52 9.86
CA PRO A 117 10.42 -8.28 8.88
C PRO A 117 9.69 -8.47 7.54
N ASP A 118 8.36 -8.64 7.59
CA ASP A 118 7.54 -8.84 6.39
C ASP A 118 7.54 -7.62 5.45
N TYR A 119 7.72 -6.40 6.01
CA TYR A 119 7.88 -5.18 5.22
C TYR A 119 9.22 -5.11 4.49
N GLU A 120 10.26 -5.73 5.02
CA GLU A 120 11.59 -5.74 4.36
C GLU A 120 11.55 -6.40 2.99
N ALA A 121 10.70 -7.43 2.82
CA ALA A 121 10.51 -8.11 1.54
C ALA A 121 9.93 -7.20 0.44
N LEU A 122 9.20 -6.14 0.81
CA LEU A 122 8.62 -5.18 -0.13
C LEU A 122 9.67 -4.39 -0.92
N SER A 123 10.92 -4.35 -0.44
CA SER A 123 12.05 -3.75 -1.17
C SER A 123 12.28 -4.37 -2.55
N LYS A 124 11.78 -5.59 -2.79
CA LYS A 124 11.88 -6.29 -4.08
C LYS A 124 10.86 -5.80 -5.12
N LEU A 125 9.80 -5.09 -4.70
CA LEU A 125 8.71 -4.70 -5.58
C LEU A 125 9.17 -3.88 -6.79
N ASN A 126 10.05 -2.91 -6.57
CA ASN A 126 10.57 -2.07 -7.65
C ASN A 126 11.29 -2.87 -8.76
N GLY A 127 12.02 -3.91 -8.37
CA GLY A 127 12.66 -4.82 -9.34
C GLY A 127 11.70 -5.80 -10.01
N LEU A 128 10.67 -6.25 -9.28
CA LEU A 128 9.68 -7.21 -9.78
C LEU A 128 8.64 -6.56 -10.71
N PHE A 129 8.31 -5.29 -10.45
CA PHE A 129 7.29 -4.53 -11.18
C PHE A 129 7.81 -3.14 -11.59
N PRO A 130 8.79 -3.08 -12.50
CA PRO A 130 9.49 -1.82 -12.84
C PRO A 130 8.59 -0.79 -13.55
N GLN A 131 7.43 -1.20 -14.06
CA GLN A 131 6.46 -0.31 -14.71
C GLN A 131 5.44 0.28 -13.71
N SER A 132 5.39 -0.22 -12.48
CA SER A 132 4.46 0.23 -11.46
C SER A 132 5.06 1.35 -10.61
N VAL A 133 4.22 2.29 -10.19
CA VAL A 133 4.62 3.32 -9.23
C VAL A 133 4.66 2.73 -7.82
N ILE A 134 5.72 2.96 -7.08
CA ILE A 134 5.79 2.64 -5.65
C ILE A 134 5.53 3.92 -4.85
N ALA A 135 4.43 3.95 -4.11
CA ALA A 135 4.03 5.09 -3.28
C ALA A 135 4.07 4.71 -1.79
N ALA A 136 4.94 5.33 -1.02
CA ALA A 136 5.13 5.04 0.40
C ALA A 136 4.50 6.16 1.25
N PHE A 137 3.69 5.77 2.23
CA PHE A 137 2.98 6.67 3.12
C PHE A 137 3.24 6.33 4.59
N THR A 138 3.45 7.34 5.41
CA THR A 138 3.58 7.17 6.87
C THR A 138 3.18 8.45 7.60
N ALA A 139 2.69 8.29 8.84
CA ALA A 139 2.42 9.44 9.70
C ALA A 139 3.67 9.87 10.48
N THR A 140 4.58 8.94 10.77
CA THR A 140 5.74 9.15 11.64
C THR A 140 6.99 8.58 10.98
N ALA A 141 7.95 9.44 10.68
CA ALA A 141 9.28 9.02 10.27
C ALA A 141 10.27 10.16 10.54
N ASP A 142 11.30 9.89 11.32
CA ASP A 142 12.44 10.77 11.44
C ASP A 142 13.30 10.73 10.16
N ALA A 143 14.32 11.58 10.09
CA ALA A 143 15.16 11.70 8.89
C ALA A 143 15.86 10.37 8.52
N ALA A 144 16.30 9.60 9.51
CA ALA A 144 16.97 8.32 9.30
C ALA A 144 15.98 7.27 8.74
N THR A 145 14.78 7.19 9.31
CA THR A 145 13.70 6.32 8.84
C THR A 145 13.26 6.71 7.42
N GLN A 146 13.11 8.00 7.12
CA GLN A 146 12.78 8.47 5.77
C GLN A 146 13.81 8.03 4.74
N GLN A 147 15.10 8.17 5.07
CA GLN A 147 16.18 7.76 4.18
C GLN A 147 16.19 6.24 3.94
N ASP A 148 15.97 5.45 4.99
CA ASP A 148 15.89 3.98 4.89
C ASP A 148 14.70 3.54 4.00
N ILE A 149 13.52 4.17 4.15
CA ILE A 149 12.35 3.93 3.28
C ILE A 149 12.70 4.22 1.81
N ILE A 150 13.28 5.39 1.54
CA ILE A 150 13.65 5.80 0.18
C ILE A 150 14.64 4.82 -0.44
N GLN A 151 15.68 4.46 0.30
CA GLN A 151 16.70 3.53 -0.18
C GLN A 151 16.10 2.15 -0.51
N LYS A 152 15.26 1.61 0.36
CA LYS A 152 14.69 0.26 0.22
C LYS A 152 13.61 0.17 -0.85
N LEU A 153 12.74 1.18 -0.97
CA LEU A 153 11.59 1.09 -1.86
C LEU A 153 11.82 1.72 -3.23
N THR A 154 12.75 2.67 -3.38
CA THR A 154 12.84 3.50 -4.59
C THR A 154 14.25 3.57 -5.19
N ASN A 155 15.21 2.84 -4.65
CA ASN A 155 16.62 2.93 -5.08
C ASN A 155 17.15 4.38 -5.13
N ASN A 156 16.77 5.20 -4.15
CA ASN A 156 17.10 6.62 -4.03
C ASN A 156 16.51 7.55 -5.12
N ASN A 157 15.63 7.06 -5.96
CA ASN A 157 14.94 7.87 -6.97
C ASN A 157 13.48 8.09 -6.55
N CYS A 158 13.22 9.15 -5.76
CA CYS A 158 11.88 9.39 -5.25
C CYS A 158 11.59 10.89 -5.08
N ILE A 159 10.34 11.25 -5.32
CA ILE A 159 9.79 12.55 -4.90
C ILE A 159 9.37 12.41 -3.43
N LYS A 160 9.77 13.35 -2.61
CA LYS A 160 9.47 13.36 -1.17
C LYS A 160 8.57 14.54 -0.81
N PHE A 161 7.48 14.23 -0.11
CA PHE A 161 6.57 15.20 0.50
C PHE A 161 6.59 15.02 2.01
N VAL A 162 6.92 16.08 2.76
CA VAL A 162 6.90 16.08 4.22
C VAL A 162 6.03 17.24 4.66
N GLN A 163 4.88 16.90 5.26
CA GLN A 163 4.03 17.91 5.89
C GLN A 163 4.46 18.05 7.35
N GLY A 164 4.88 19.26 7.75
CA GLY A 164 5.28 19.56 9.12
C GLY A 164 4.12 19.38 10.11
N PHE A 165 4.47 19.10 11.37
CA PHE A 165 3.50 19.01 12.48
C PHE A 165 3.02 20.38 12.98
N ASP A 166 3.58 21.47 12.48
CA ASP A 166 3.18 22.82 12.83
C ASP A 166 1.80 23.12 12.20
N ARG A 167 0.75 22.97 13.01
CA ARG A 167 -0.51 23.65 12.76
C ARG A 167 -0.27 25.11 13.19
N PRO A 168 -0.34 26.11 12.31
CA PRO A 168 -0.46 27.48 12.78
C PRO A 168 -1.76 27.58 13.57
N ASN A 169 -1.65 28.04 14.82
CA ASN A 169 -2.79 28.34 15.69
C ASN A 169 -3.65 29.43 15.06
#